data_afbb1cbcb5237d84467cf91c907c0ad0
#
_entry.id   afbb1cbcb5237d84467cf91c907c0ad0
#
_cell.length_a   1.000
_cell.length_b   1.000
_cell.length_c   1.000
_cell.angle_alpha   90.00
_cell.angle_beta   90.00
_cell.angle_gamma   90.00
#
_symmetry.space_group_name_H-M   'P 1'
#
loop_
_entity.id
_entity.type
_entity.pdbx_description
1 polymer ?
#
loop_
_entity_poly.entity_id
_entity_poly.type
_entity_poly.pdbx_seq_one_letter_code
_entity_poly.pdbx_strand_id
1 'polypeptide(L)'
;MGCYHLNRMSEVIDRLLSIDTAEALSTSIMESMPDLYELYNSGWETICAEQDGISDLIMFKHSIISKLDFESQENRAFILICLDFAERLNLQAAIPHLVRIANKHSEQIHLNKRLTAGVSYIYPRPHTADDIIEKYAEVCSLLQEAIDTEEDNNKKCLITFLSYYSAALDQLSPDFADELKQRIDTSVRFSEYPFLNDIPGLGNVDASNPMMAQNQIQAIIDAIIQESVVKGRPVPADEFIIEEDTDYSRDIKNVPCNFRSIKRLSDDLASGNGISGRGVQQIRTEDGLFDYMRNYGNMHQAKVKSALTFPFPQEFDKPVSLIDWGCGQGLASMVFMDKYVTANIKQIILIEPSEIALRRAALHCKRYAPDVPLQTICKEFDELTPDDIHLVEPETTVHLFSNVLDMESYSVEHLASLVKSLPRSQQYCVCISPHIDDIRTHKIDTFVRLMEQDDPDFNLLNSKTNTKYNEFWSCNNMATGRTSEHGGNPYCRDFSGEPCGSRWTRVLRVFQA
;
A
#
# COMPACT_ATOMS: atom_id res chain seq x y z
N MET A 1 6.37 25.86 1.29
CA MET A 1 5.21 24.97 1.20
C MET A 1 4.67 24.57 2.59
N GLY A 2 5.49 24.28 3.59
CA GLY A 2 5.02 23.78 4.90
C GLY A 2 3.97 24.63 5.67
N CYS A 3 4.02 25.96 5.62
CA CYS A 3 3.05 26.78 6.35
C CYS A 3 1.62 26.80 5.76
N TYR A 4 1.46 26.57 4.45
CA TYR A 4 0.13 26.51 3.82
C TYR A 4 -0.61 25.21 4.15
N HIS A 5 0.10 24.10 4.26
CA HIS A 5 -0.49 22.81 4.61
C HIS A 5 -0.93 22.74 6.07
N LEU A 6 -0.13 23.25 6.99
CA LEU A 6 -0.48 23.29 8.42
C LEU A 6 -1.78 24.07 8.69
N ASN A 7 -1.98 25.22 8.07
CA ASN A 7 -3.22 25.99 8.24
C ASN A 7 -4.46 25.23 7.74
N ARG A 8 -4.36 24.50 6.63
CA ARG A 8 -5.48 23.77 6.04
C ARG A 8 -5.91 22.58 6.91
N MET A 9 -4.96 21.87 7.53
CA MET A 9 -5.25 20.74 8.40
C MET A 9 -5.93 21.16 9.70
N SER A 10 -5.44 22.22 10.33
CA SER A 10 -6.09 22.82 11.51
C SER A 10 -7.54 23.23 11.20
N GLU A 11 -7.79 23.85 10.04
CA GLU A 11 -9.13 24.23 9.59
C GLU A 11 -10.08 23.01 9.43
N VAL A 12 -9.57 21.86 8.97
CA VAL A 12 -10.38 20.63 8.87
C VAL A 12 -10.75 20.10 10.24
N ILE A 13 -9.81 20.00 11.14
CA ILE A 13 -10.05 19.53 12.52
C ILE A 13 -11.02 20.46 13.23
N ASP A 14 -10.82 21.78 13.15
CA ASP A 14 -11.70 22.80 13.76
C ASP A 14 -13.13 22.71 13.18
N ARG A 15 -13.25 22.49 11.86
CA ARG A 15 -14.54 22.28 11.21
C ARG A 15 -15.25 21.05 11.77
N LEU A 16 -14.59 19.92 11.89
CA LEU A 16 -15.17 18.68 12.44
C LEU A 16 -15.53 18.86 13.92
N LEU A 17 -14.73 19.60 14.69
CA LEU A 17 -15.00 19.94 16.07
C LEU A 17 -16.24 20.84 16.24
N SER A 18 -16.56 21.69 15.28
CA SER A 18 -17.71 22.61 15.33
C SER A 18 -19.06 21.93 15.13
N ILE A 19 -19.10 20.66 14.71
CA ILE A 19 -20.33 19.95 14.32
C ILE A 19 -20.94 19.22 15.51
N ASP A 20 -22.28 19.31 15.66
CA ASP A 20 -23.00 18.77 16.82
C ASP A 20 -24.00 17.64 16.48
N THR A 21 -24.12 17.22 15.22
CA THR A 21 -24.97 16.09 14.81
C THR A 21 -24.21 15.04 14.01
N ALA A 22 -24.64 13.79 14.09
CA ALA A 22 -23.98 12.69 13.38
C ALA A 22 -24.13 12.80 11.85
N GLU A 23 -25.27 13.26 11.37
CA GLU A 23 -25.55 13.45 9.93
C GLU A 23 -24.65 14.55 9.34
N ALA A 24 -24.54 15.70 10.03
CA ALA A 24 -23.67 16.78 9.59
C ALA A 24 -22.19 16.38 9.68
N LEU A 25 -21.81 15.61 10.72
CA LEU A 25 -20.46 15.09 10.87
C LEU A 25 -20.13 14.10 9.71
N SER A 26 -21.03 13.19 9.38
CA SER A 26 -20.85 12.25 8.27
C SER A 26 -20.64 12.98 6.94
N THR A 27 -21.44 14.01 6.65
CA THR A 27 -21.29 14.85 5.45
C THR A 27 -19.94 15.56 5.44
N SER A 28 -19.54 16.17 6.57
CA SER A 28 -18.26 16.88 6.67
C SER A 28 -17.06 15.92 6.60
N ILE A 29 -17.17 14.71 7.15
CA ILE A 29 -16.15 13.67 6.99
C ILE A 29 -15.96 13.35 5.50
N MET A 30 -17.04 13.09 4.77
CA MET A 30 -16.98 12.79 3.34
C MET A 30 -16.29 13.91 2.55
N GLU A 31 -16.64 15.17 2.83
CA GLU A 31 -16.03 16.35 2.19
C GLU A 31 -14.56 16.55 2.57
N SER A 32 -14.17 16.12 3.79
CA SER A 32 -12.82 16.33 4.34
C SER A 32 -11.91 15.13 4.12
N MET A 33 -12.39 14.04 3.55
CA MET A 33 -11.59 12.80 3.42
C MET A 33 -10.26 13.01 2.67
N PRO A 34 -10.16 13.80 1.60
CA PRO A 34 -8.87 14.07 0.97
C PRO A 34 -7.86 14.70 1.94
N ASP A 35 -8.29 15.70 2.73
CA ASP A 35 -7.44 16.38 3.69
C ASP A 35 -7.07 15.46 4.87
N LEU A 36 -8.02 14.64 5.36
CA LEU A 36 -7.75 13.64 6.40
C LEU A 36 -6.75 12.57 5.92
N TYR A 37 -6.81 12.23 4.65
CA TYR A 37 -5.83 11.34 4.02
C TYR A 37 -4.45 11.96 3.93
N GLU A 38 -4.39 13.22 3.55
CA GLU A 38 -3.14 13.96 3.51
C GLU A 38 -2.50 13.99 4.90
N LEU A 39 -3.31 14.29 5.94
CA LEU A 39 -2.84 14.25 7.33
C LEU A 39 -2.39 12.84 7.75
N TYR A 40 -3.16 11.82 7.41
CA TYR A 40 -2.82 10.42 7.70
C TYR A 40 -1.48 9.99 7.10
N ASN A 41 -1.15 10.48 5.91
CA ASN A 41 0.10 10.20 5.20
C ASN A 41 1.21 11.22 5.49
N SER A 42 0.91 12.31 6.22
CA SER A 42 1.88 13.33 6.59
C SER A 42 2.98 12.78 7.48
N GLY A 43 4.15 13.42 7.42
CA GLY A 43 5.24 13.14 8.34
C GLY A 43 4.86 13.36 9.79
N TRP A 44 5.61 12.74 10.68
CA TRP A 44 5.37 12.79 12.13
C TRP A 44 5.23 14.20 12.70
N GLU A 45 6.05 15.16 12.23
CA GLU A 45 6.00 16.55 12.68
C GLU A 45 4.64 17.22 12.45
N THR A 46 4.02 16.95 11.29
CA THR A 46 2.69 17.51 10.96
C THR A 46 1.62 16.92 11.86
N ILE A 47 1.66 15.62 12.10
CA ILE A 47 0.69 14.93 12.97
C ILE A 47 0.85 15.39 14.42
N CYS A 48 2.08 15.55 14.92
CA CYS A 48 2.35 16.06 16.26
C CYS A 48 1.88 17.53 16.43
N ALA A 49 1.99 18.35 15.39
CA ALA A 49 1.51 19.74 15.45
C ALA A 49 -0.01 19.82 15.64
N GLU A 50 -0.77 18.83 15.17
CA GLU A 50 -2.23 18.75 15.29
C GLU A 50 -2.70 17.88 16.48
N GLN A 51 -1.80 17.45 17.36
CA GLN A 51 -2.08 16.50 18.45
C GLN A 51 -3.26 16.94 19.33
N ASP A 52 -3.28 18.20 19.76
CA ASP A 52 -4.33 18.72 20.64
C ASP A 52 -5.69 18.72 19.94
N GLY A 53 -5.75 19.18 18.69
CA GLY A 53 -6.97 19.18 17.89
C GLY A 53 -7.50 17.77 17.63
N ILE A 54 -6.63 16.82 17.31
CA ILE A 54 -6.98 15.41 17.13
C ILE A 54 -7.52 14.80 18.42
N SER A 55 -6.85 15.07 19.54
CA SER A 55 -7.29 14.63 20.86
C SER A 55 -8.67 15.17 21.21
N ASP A 56 -8.87 16.47 21.03
CA ASP A 56 -10.13 17.16 21.28
C ASP A 56 -11.26 16.61 20.40
N LEU A 57 -11.01 16.38 19.11
CA LEU A 57 -11.97 15.79 18.19
C LEU A 57 -12.45 14.42 18.69
N ILE A 58 -11.55 13.53 19.08
CA ILE A 58 -11.90 12.21 19.55
C ILE A 58 -12.61 12.28 20.91
N MET A 59 -12.09 13.08 21.84
CA MET A 59 -12.61 13.14 23.22
C MET A 59 -13.94 13.87 23.33
N PHE A 60 -14.12 14.99 22.64
CA PHE A 60 -15.36 15.77 22.74
C PHE A 60 -16.46 15.30 21.81
N LYS A 61 -16.11 14.66 20.67
CA LYS A 61 -17.10 14.20 19.69
C LYS A 61 -17.40 12.70 19.74
N HIS A 62 -16.82 11.94 20.69
CA HIS A 62 -17.01 10.48 20.74
C HIS A 62 -18.49 10.06 20.77
N SER A 63 -19.36 10.82 21.42
CA SER A 63 -20.81 10.51 21.50
C SER A 63 -21.53 10.71 20.17
N ILE A 64 -21.05 11.62 19.32
CA ILE A 64 -21.56 11.89 17.96
C ILE A 64 -20.95 10.87 17.01
N ILE A 65 -19.64 10.66 17.08
CA ILE A 65 -18.91 9.66 16.31
C ILE A 65 -19.52 8.27 16.48
N SER A 66 -19.93 7.91 17.70
CA SER A 66 -20.56 6.61 17.98
C SER A 66 -21.94 6.38 17.30
N LYS A 67 -22.51 7.44 16.71
CA LYS A 67 -23.82 7.42 16.02
C LYS A 67 -23.68 7.57 14.51
N LEU A 68 -22.47 7.62 13.97
CA LEU A 68 -22.24 7.62 12.54
C LEU A 68 -22.82 6.37 11.90
N ASP A 69 -23.24 6.51 10.66
CA ASP A 69 -23.62 5.37 9.82
C ASP A 69 -22.38 4.65 9.29
N PHE A 70 -22.09 3.46 9.80
CA PHE A 70 -20.92 2.67 9.39
C PHE A 70 -21.17 1.76 8.17
N GLU A 71 -22.32 1.88 7.51
CA GLU A 71 -22.46 1.39 6.13
C GLU A 71 -21.69 2.29 5.15
N SER A 72 -21.47 3.59 5.50
CA SER A 72 -20.57 4.48 4.76
C SER A 72 -19.11 4.06 4.91
N GLN A 73 -18.41 3.98 3.77
CA GLN A 73 -16.99 3.67 3.71
C GLN A 73 -16.16 4.80 4.34
N GLU A 74 -16.55 6.06 4.13
CA GLU A 74 -15.87 7.24 4.65
C GLU A 74 -15.91 7.28 6.19
N ASN A 75 -17.06 6.94 6.78
CA ASN A 75 -17.20 6.90 8.22
C ASN A 75 -16.34 5.78 8.84
N ARG A 76 -16.24 4.61 8.18
CA ARG A 76 -15.32 3.54 8.62
C ARG A 76 -13.87 3.97 8.50
N ALA A 77 -13.49 4.55 7.37
CA ALA A 77 -12.13 5.08 7.16
C ALA A 77 -11.77 6.12 8.20
N PHE A 78 -12.69 7.02 8.54
CA PHE A 78 -12.49 8.03 9.59
C PHE A 78 -12.18 7.41 10.95
N ILE A 79 -12.91 6.37 11.37
CA ILE A 79 -12.62 5.66 12.65
C ILE A 79 -11.22 5.05 12.62
N LEU A 80 -10.83 4.41 11.52
CA LEU A 80 -9.51 3.80 11.40
C LEU A 80 -8.39 4.85 11.41
N ILE A 81 -8.58 5.99 10.76
CA ILE A 81 -7.66 7.14 10.80
C ILE A 81 -7.54 7.68 12.22
N CYS A 82 -8.67 7.91 12.91
CA CYS A 82 -8.65 8.38 14.30
C CYS A 82 -7.94 7.39 15.24
N LEU A 83 -8.11 6.08 15.00
CA LEU A 83 -7.45 5.05 15.80
C LEU A 83 -5.93 5.07 15.54
N ASP A 84 -5.52 5.17 14.28
CA ASP A 84 -4.12 5.26 13.88
C ASP A 84 -3.45 6.53 14.46
N PHE A 85 -4.13 7.66 14.44
CA PHE A 85 -3.62 8.89 15.08
C PHE A 85 -3.50 8.75 16.59
N ALA A 86 -4.55 8.22 17.24
CA ALA A 86 -4.54 8.03 18.68
C ALA A 86 -3.41 7.07 19.10
N GLU A 87 -3.11 6.06 18.30
CA GLU A 87 -2.01 5.15 18.51
C GLU A 87 -0.66 5.84 18.32
N ARG A 88 -0.44 6.47 17.17
CA ARG A 88 0.83 7.16 16.87
C ARG A 88 1.18 8.28 17.84
N LEU A 89 0.18 9.03 18.29
CA LEU A 89 0.32 10.12 19.26
C LEU A 89 0.24 9.67 20.72
N ASN A 90 0.12 8.35 20.96
CA ASN A 90 -0.02 7.79 22.32
C ASN A 90 -1.18 8.41 23.13
N LEU A 91 -2.31 8.71 22.47
CA LEU A 91 -3.50 9.29 23.11
C LEU A 91 -4.29 8.23 23.89
N GLN A 92 -3.71 7.72 24.98
CA GLN A 92 -4.24 6.59 25.75
C GLN A 92 -5.69 6.78 26.22
N ALA A 93 -6.13 8.02 26.47
CA ALA A 93 -7.50 8.32 26.89
C ALA A 93 -8.50 8.19 25.72
N ALA A 94 -8.10 8.45 24.48
CA ALA A 94 -8.94 8.44 23.30
C ALA A 94 -9.19 7.02 22.77
N ILE A 95 -8.18 6.16 22.79
CA ILE A 95 -8.22 4.81 22.24
C ILE A 95 -9.40 3.98 22.75
N PRO A 96 -9.71 3.91 24.07
CA PRO A 96 -10.85 3.15 24.57
C PRO A 96 -12.22 3.55 23.99
N HIS A 97 -12.38 4.81 23.61
CA HIS A 97 -13.63 5.29 23.01
C HIS A 97 -13.77 4.77 21.58
N LEU A 98 -12.72 4.85 20.80
CA LEU A 98 -12.69 4.38 19.41
C LEU A 98 -12.82 2.86 19.34
N VAL A 99 -12.11 2.13 20.21
CA VAL A 99 -12.20 0.67 20.30
C VAL A 99 -13.61 0.19 20.65
N ARG A 100 -14.32 0.86 21.56
CA ARG A 100 -15.71 0.53 21.85
C ARG A 100 -16.62 0.71 20.64
N ILE A 101 -16.39 1.74 19.84
CA ILE A 101 -17.14 1.96 18.60
C ILE A 101 -16.83 0.83 17.61
N ALA A 102 -15.57 0.53 17.36
CA ALA A 102 -15.16 -0.53 16.44
C ALA A 102 -15.73 -1.89 16.86
N ASN A 103 -15.63 -2.24 18.14
CA ASN A 103 -16.17 -3.51 18.64
C ASN A 103 -17.70 -3.60 18.56
N LYS A 104 -18.40 -2.48 18.80
CA LYS A 104 -19.87 -2.44 18.68
C LYS A 104 -20.32 -2.64 17.22
N HIS A 105 -19.53 -2.22 16.28
CA HIS A 105 -19.79 -2.29 14.83
C HIS A 105 -18.79 -3.20 14.12
N SER A 106 -18.40 -4.31 14.76
CA SER A 106 -17.38 -5.24 14.25
C SER A 106 -17.76 -5.95 12.95
N GLU A 107 -19.03 -5.94 12.57
CA GLU A 107 -19.48 -6.45 11.26
C GLU A 107 -19.13 -5.49 10.11
N GLN A 108 -18.97 -4.20 10.41
CA GLN A 108 -18.65 -3.15 9.43
C GLN A 108 -17.23 -2.63 9.57
N ILE A 109 -16.75 -2.42 10.82
CA ILE A 109 -15.41 -1.86 11.11
C ILE A 109 -14.47 -2.99 11.49
N HIS A 110 -13.49 -3.23 10.64
CA HIS A 110 -12.50 -4.29 10.85
C HIS A 110 -11.12 -3.69 11.12
N LEU A 111 -10.58 -3.97 12.32
CA LEU A 111 -9.21 -3.59 12.64
C LEU A 111 -8.24 -4.54 11.92
N ASN A 112 -7.22 -3.98 11.30
CA ASN A 112 -6.10 -4.77 10.81
C ASN A 112 -5.24 -5.30 11.97
N LYS A 113 -4.30 -6.18 11.69
CA LYS A 113 -3.46 -6.81 12.73
C LYS A 113 -2.64 -5.79 13.51
N ARG A 114 -2.10 -4.76 12.83
CA ARG A 114 -1.33 -3.70 13.48
C ARG A 114 -2.17 -2.91 14.50
N LEU A 115 -3.35 -2.44 14.10
CA LEU A 115 -4.26 -1.73 15.01
C LEU A 115 -4.74 -2.64 16.14
N THR A 116 -4.97 -3.92 15.85
CA THR A 116 -5.31 -4.92 16.86
C THR A 116 -4.17 -5.09 17.88
N ALA A 117 -2.91 -5.10 17.43
CA ALA A 117 -1.75 -5.17 18.31
C ALA A 117 -1.73 -4.01 19.31
N GLY A 118 -1.92 -2.79 18.81
CA GLY A 118 -1.97 -1.61 19.65
C GLY A 118 -3.12 -1.65 20.67
N VAL A 119 -4.30 -2.03 20.22
CA VAL A 119 -5.47 -2.19 21.08
C VAL A 119 -5.24 -3.25 22.15
N SER A 120 -4.63 -4.38 21.83
CA SER A 120 -4.37 -5.45 22.78
C SER A 120 -3.40 -5.06 23.88
N TYR A 121 -2.46 -4.15 23.59
CA TYR A 121 -1.53 -3.61 24.59
C TYR A 121 -2.24 -2.72 25.63
N ILE A 122 -3.18 -1.90 25.20
CA ILE A 122 -3.88 -0.94 26.07
C ILE A 122 -4.97 -1.60 26.91
N TYR A 123 -5.54 -2.72 26.48
CA TYR A 123 -6.65 -3.43 27.09
C TYR A 123 -6.32 -4.91 27.35
N PRO A 124 -6.37 -5.39 28.60
CA PRO A 124 -6.42 -4.71 29.90
C PRO A 124 -5.04 -4.20 30.32
N ARG A 125 -4.98 -3.20 31.20
CA ARG A 125 -3.71 -2.72 31.75
C ARG A 125 -2.99 -3.88 32.45
N PRO A 126 -1.75 -4.18 32.06
CA PRO A 126 -0.97 -5.18 32.74
C PRO A 126 -0.67 -4.75 34.19
N HIS A 127 -0.69 -5.70 35.12
CA HIS A 127 -0.49 -5.42 36.54
C HIS A 127 0.84 -5.91 37.06
N THR A 128 1.51 -6.82 36.35
CA THR A 128 2.81 -7.39 36.71
C THR A 128 3.79 -7.32 35.55
N ALA A 129 5.10 -7.48 35.83
CA ALA A 129 6.11 -7.53 34.79
C ALA A 129 5.87 -8.70 33.81
N ASP A 130 5.44 -9.85 34.33
CA ASP A 130 5.12 -11.02 33.49
C ASP A 130 3.92 -10.75 32.58
N ASP A 131 2.87 -10.06 33.07
CA ASP A 131 1.72 -9.65 32.24
C ASP A 131 2.16 -8.70 31.10
N ILE A 132 3.11 -7.78 31.37
CA ILE A 132 3.64 -6.88 30.37
C ILE A 132 4.41 -7.66 29.29
N ILE A 133 5.26 -8.60 29.70
CA ILE A 133 6.04 -9.41 28.77
C ILE A 133 5.14 -10.28 27.90
N GLU A 134 4.09 -10.86 28.49
CA GLU A 134 3.10 -11.63 27.73
C GLU A 134 2.38 -10.77 26.70
N LYS A 135 1.98 -9.55 27.09
CA LYS A 135 1.36 -8.57 26.19
C LYS A 135 2.28 -8.13 25.07
N TYR A 136 3.57 -7.88 25.37
CA TYR A 136 4.56 -7.57 24.35
C TYR A 136 4.76 -8.70 23.35
N ALA A 137 4.78 -9.93 23.80
CA ALA A 137 4.87 -11.07 22.90
C ALA A 137 3.61 -11.19 22.00
N GLU A 138 2.42 -10.91 22.54
CA GLU A 138 1.18 -10.83 21.76
C GLU A 138 1.25 -9.71 20.70
N VAL A 139 1.71 -8.51 21.12
CA VAL A 139 1.92 -7.38 20.20
C VAL A 139 2.91 -7.75 19.09
N CYS A 140 4.06 -8.32 19.44
CA CYS A 140 5.07 -8.76 18.46
C CYS A 140 4.51 -9.81 17.49
N SER A 141 3.73 -10.77 18.00
CA SER A 141 3.10 -11.80 17.16
C SER A 141 2.12 -11.19 16.16
N LEU A 142 1.28 -10.26 16.60
CA LEU A 142 0.32 -9.58 15.72
C LEU A 142 1.01 -8.66 14.70
N LEU A 143 2.08 -7.95 15.10
CA LEU A 143 2.85 -7.12 14.19
C LEU A 143 3.61 -7.95 13.16
N GLN A 144 4.22 -9.06 13.57
CA GLN A 144 4.87 -10.00 12.64
C GLN A 144 3.84 -10.58 11.66
N GLU A 145 2.66 -10.99 12.15
CA GLU A 145 1.58 -11.47 11.29
C GLU A 145 1.11 -10.38 10.32
N ALA A 146 1.01 -9.10 10.76
CA ALA A 146 0.66 -7.99 9.89
C ALA A 146 1.69 -7.78 8.77
N ILE A 147 2.97 -7.96 9.07
CA ILE A 147 4.07 -7.87 8.11
C ILE A 147 4.02 -9.06 7.14
N ASP A 148 3.90 -10.27 7.67
CA ASP A 148 3.95 -11.51 6.88
C ASP A 148 2.73 -11.66 5.96
N THR A 149 1.57 -11.20 6.42
CA THR A 149 0.31 -11.21 5.64
C THR A 149 0.10 -9.95 4.82
N GLU A 150 1.04 -9.00 4.92
CA GLU A 150 0.98 -7.72 4.21
C GLU A 150 -0.30 -6.90 4.47
N GLU A 151 -0.86 -7.05 5.66
CA GLU A 151 -2.01 -6.26 6.08
C GLU A 151 -1.66 -4.79 6.32
N ASP A 152 -0.39 -4.49 6.66
CA ASP A 152 0.07 -3.13 6.87
C ASP A 152 1.53 -2.91 6.46
N ASN A 153 1.94 -1.64 6.41
CA ASN A 153 3.29 -1.23 6.07
C ASN A 153 4.26 -1.62 7.21
N ASN A 154 5.41 -2.21 6.84
CA ASN A 154 6.44 -2.59 7.79
C ASN A 154 6.85 -1.43 8.69
N LYS A 155 7.08 -0.22 8.14
CA LYS A 155 7.45 0.96 8.92
C LYS A 155 6.42 1.35 9.97
N LYS A 156 5.12 1.30 9.63
CA LYS A 156 4.05 1.54 10.60
C LYS A 156 4.05 0.50 11.71
N CYS A 157 4.32 -0.77 11.41
CA CYS A 157 4.46 -1.81 12.41
C CYS A 157 5.64 -1.54 13.36
N LEU A 158 6.79 -1.09 12.83
CA LEU A 158 7.93 -0.69 13.65
C LEU A 158 7.60 0.52 14.54
N ILE A 159 6.94 1.54 13.99
CA ILE A 159 6.52 2.72 14.75
C ILE A 159 5.52 2.33 15.85
N THR A 160 4.54 1.48 15.54
CA THR A 160 3.58 0.96 16.53
C THR A 160 4.30 0.28 17.67
N PHE A 161 5.23 -0.64 17.38
CA PHE A 161 6.04 -1.30 18.42
C PHE A 161 6.79 -0.28 19.28
N LEU A 162 7.49 0.67 18.67
CA LEU A 162 8.29 1.68 19.37
C LEU A 162 7.44 2.61 20.23
N SER A 163 6.27 3.03 19.74
CA SER A 163 5.35 3.88 20.48
C SER A 163 4.86 3.21 21.76
N TYR A 164 4.49 1.94 21.68
CA TYR A 164 4.07 1.18 22.86
C TYR A 164 5.24 0.80 23.78
N TYR A 165 6.41 0.55 23.21
CA TYR A 165 7.62 0.32 24.01
C TYR A 165 7.99 1.56 24.81
N SER A 166 7.95 2.76 24.20
CA SER A 166 8.13 4.02 24.89
C SER A 166 7.12 4.23 26.03
N ALA A 167 5.84 3.97 25.76
CA ALA A 167 4.77 4.08 26.75
C ALA A 167 4.94 3.09 27.93
N ALA A 168 5.42 1.88 27.65
CA ALA A 168 5.71 0.90 28.72
C ALA A 168 6.86 1.34 29.59
N LEU A 169 7.95 1.83 29.01
CA LEU A 169 9.11 2.32 29.78
C LEU A 169 8.75 3.50 30.67
N ASP A 170 7.82 4.35 30.24
CA ASP A 170 7.34 5.48 31.06
C ASP A 170 6.47 5.04 32.26
N GLN A 171 5.78 3.92 32.12
CA GLN A 171 4.87 3.41 33.16
C GLN A 171 5.54 2.46 34.16
N LEU A 172 6.71 1.95 33.82
CA LEU A 172 7.44 1.00 34.65
C LEU A 172 8.43 1.70 35.58
N SER A 173 8.71 1.07 36.74
CA SER A 173 9.89 1.46 37.51
C SER A 173 11.16 1.14 36.70
N PRO A 174 12.27 1.88 36.95
CA PRO A 174 13.53 1.64 36.22
C PRO A 174 13.98 0.17 36.23
N ASP A 175 13.84 -0.53 37.35
CA ASP A 175 14.23 -1.94 37.47
C ASP A 175 13.37 -2.85 36.55
N PHE A 176 12.06 -2.58 36.44
CA PHE A 176 11.19 -3.33 35.56
C PHE A 176 11.39 -2.96 34.09
N ALA A 177 11.72 -1.71 33.80
CA ALA A 177 12.05 -1.27 32.44
C ALA A 177 13.31 -1.95 31.93
N ASP A 178 14.34 -2.05 32.76
CA ASP A 178 15.57 -2.79 32.45
C ASP A 178 15.30 -4.30 32.29
N GLU A 179 14.46 -4.89 33.13
CA GLU A 179 14.07 -6.30 32.99
C GLU A 179 13.30 -6.53 31.67
N LEU A 180 12.35 -5.65 31.30
CA LEU A 180 11.63 -5.76 30.03
C LEU A 180 12.60 -5.70 28.85
N LYS A 181 13.51 -4.70 28.83
CA LYS A 181 14.55 -4.58 27.82
C LYS A 181 15.40 -5.83 27.72
N GLN A 182 15.93 -6.27 28.85
CA GLN A 182 16.79 -7.47 28.89
C GLN A 182 16.07 -8.70 28.35
N ARG A 183 14.78 -8.86 28.64
CA ARG A 183 13.97 -9.97 28.12
C ARG A 183 13.70 -9.84 26.64
N ILE A 184 13.45 -8.64 26.11
CA ILE A 184 13.33 -8.42 24.66
C ILE A 184 14.64 -8.77 23.96
N ASP A 185 15.77 -8.33 24.49
CA ASP A 185 17.10 -8.53 23.88
C ASP A 185 17.59 -9.98 23.96
N THR A 186 17.22 -10.73 25.00
CA THR A 186 17.84 -12.05 25.30
C THR A 186 16.86 -13.23 25.25
N SER A 187 15.57 -13.00 25.24
CA SER A 187 14.57 -14.07 25.25
C SER A 187 14.48 -14.76 23.89
N VAL A 188 14.55 -16.08 23.87
CA VAL A 188 14.27 -16.90 22.68
C VAL A 188 12.92 -16.58 22.09
N ARG A 189 11.93 -16.22 22.92
CA ARG A 189 10.57 -15.86 22.48
C ARG A 189 10.54 -14.63 21.57
N PHE A 190 11.37 -13.61 21.86
CA PHE A 190 11.45 -12.41 21.04
C PHE A 190 12.34 -12.59 19.82
N SER A 191 13.30 -13.52 19.84
CA SER A 191 14.10 -13.86 18.67
C SER A 191 13.30 -14.53 17.55
N GLU A 192 12.06 -14.95 17.83
CA GLU A 192 11.13 -15.48 16.82
C GLU A 192 10.48 -14.37 15.96
N TYR A 193 10.71 -13.09 16.31
CA TYR A 193 10.15 -11.95 15.58
C TYR A 193 11.23 -11.19 14.80
N PRO A 194 11.51 -11.56 13.54
CA PRO A 194 12.59 -10.97 12.73
C PRO A 194 12.51 -9.46 12.59
N PHE A 195 11.31 -8.86 12.58
CA PHE A 195 11.13 -7.42 12.42
C PHE A 195 11.83 -6.57 13.51
N LEU A 196 12.05 -7.14 14.71
CA LEU A 196 12.78 -6.44 15.78
C LEU A 196 14.23 -6.14 15.38
N ASN A 197 14.83 -6.96 14.51
CA ASN A 197 16.18 -6.74 14.00
C ASN A 197 16.24 -5.59 12.99
N ASP A 198 15.08 -5.23 12.41
CA ASP A 198 14.97 -4.12 11.45
C ASP A 198 14.86 -2.75 12.15
N ILE A 199 14.80 -2.73 13.50
CA ILE A 199 14.74 -1.49 14.28
C ILE A 199 16.16 -1.02 14.61
N PRO A 200 16.67 0.05 13.94
CA PRO A 200 18.04 0.50 14.15
C PRO A 200 18.21 1.06 15.56
N GLY A 201 19.18 0.53 16.30
CA GLY A 201 19.56 1.06 17.62
C GLY A 201 18.63 0.70 18.77
N LEU A 202 17.64 -0.20 18.59
CA LEU A 202 16.75 -0.64 19.67
C LEU A 202 17.53 -1.15 20.90
N GLY A 203 18.58 -1.95 20.69
CA GLY A 203 19.45 -2.47 21.76
C GLY A 203 20.21 -1.38 22.55
N ASN A 204 20.31 -0.16 22.01
CA ASN A 204 21.04 0.95 22.67
C ASN A 204 20.10 1.85 23.50
N VAL A 205 18.81 1.58 23.57
CA VAL A 205 17.87 2.35 24.37
C VAL A 205 18.19 2.17 25.86
N ASP A 206 18.38 3.27 26.57
CA ASP A 206 18.63 3.27 28.03
C ASP A 206 17.29 3.19 28.78
N ALA A 207 16.82 1.98 29.02
CA ALA A 207 15.55 1.72 29.69
C ALA A 207 15.56 2.16 31.17
N SER A 208 16.74 2.32 31.80
CA SER A 208 16.85 2.76 33.20
C SER A 208 16.49 4.24 33.39
N ASN A 209 16.47 5.02 32.30
CA ASN A 209 16.13 6.42 32.33
C ASN A 209 14.97 6.71 31.34
N PRO A 210 13.72 6.77 31.82
CA PRO A 210 12.54 6.92 30.96
C PRO A 210 12.61 8.11 29.98
N MET A 211 13.11 9.27 30.44
CA MET A 211 13.24 10.44 29.58
C MET A 211 14.29 10.28 28.48
N MET A 212 15.42 9.63 28.81
CA MET A 212 16.42 9.29 27.79
C MET A 212 15.87 8.25 26.82
N ALA A 213 15.20 7.23 27.31
CA ALA A 213 14.60 6.20 26.50
C ALA A 213 13.59 6.78 25.49
N GLN A 214 12.71 7.66 25.96
CA GLN A 214 11.74 8.36 25.08
C GLN A 214 12.43 9.16 23.98
N ASN A 215 13.47 9.94 24.31
CA ASN A 215 14.22 10.71 23.31
C ASN A 215 14.95 9.81 22.30
N GLN A 216 15.53 8.70 22.77
CA GLN A 216 16.20 7.73 21.89
C GLN A 216 15.19 7.02 20.98
N ILE A 217 14.05 6.59 21.50
CA ILE A 217 12.99 5.97 20.72
C ILE A 217 12.43 6.96 19.70
N GLN A 218 12.21 8.23 20.09
CA GLN A 218 11.78 9.24 19.14
C GLN A 218 12.78 9.44 18.01
N ALA A 219 14.08 9.48 18.33
CA ALA A 219 15.12 9.57 17.29
C ALA A 219 15.13 8.35 16.35
N ILE A 220 14.81 7.15 16.86
CA ILE A 220 14.67 5.94 16.02
C ILE A 220 13.43 6.06 15.12
N ILE A 221 12.29 6.51 15.64
CA ILE A 221 11.07 6.76 14.86
C ILE A 221 11.34 7.78 13.74
N ASP A 222 12.00 8.88 14.07
CA ASP A 222 12.35 9.92 13.11
C ASP A 222 13.27 9.37 12.00
N ALA A 223 14.25 8.54 12.36
CA ALA A 223 15.13 7.89 11.40
C ALA A 223 14.35 6.93 10.47
N ILE A 224 13.44 6.11 11.01
CA ILE A 224 12.57 5.22 10.22
C ILE A 224 11.70 6.04 9.24
N ILE A 225 11.19 7.18 9.68
CA ILE A 225 10.40 8.08 8.84
C ILE A 225 11.28 8.71 7.75
N GLN A 226 12.47 9.20 8.10
CA GLN A 226 13.39 9.85 7.16
C GLN A 226 13.99 8.89 6.13
N GLU A 227 14.22 7.62 6.46
CA GLU A 227 14.67 6.62 5.47
C GLU A 227 13.68 6.42 4.31
N SER A 228 12.43 6.87 4.46
CA SER A 228 11.46 6.84 3.37
C SER A 228 11.74 7.85 2.27
N VAL A 229 12.62 8.82 2.51
CA VAL A 229 12.98 9.91 1.59
C VAL A 229 14.33 9.62 0.89
N VAL A 230 14.59 8.40 0.49
CA VAL A 230 15.65 8.16 -0.50
C VAL A 230 15.06 8.59 -1.85
N LYS A 231 15.26 9.85 -2.20
CA LYS A 231 14.93 10.37 -3.53
C LYS A 231 15.65 9.53 -4.56
N GLY A 232 14.89 8.91 -5.45
CA GLY A 232 15.44 8.23 -6.60
C GLY A 232 16.32 9.21 -7.41
N ARG A 233 17.35 8.68 -8.06
CA ARG A 233 18.16 9.49 -8.99
C ARG A 233 17.25 9.95 -10.13
N PRO A 234 17.12 11.25 -10.40
CA PRO A 234 16.41 11.71 -11.59
C PRO A 234 17.10 11.13 -12.83
N VAL A 235 16.32 10.48 -13.69
CA VAL A 235 16.81 9.99 -14.98
C VAL A 235 16.29 10.94 -16.05
N PRO A 236 17.13 11.44 -16.97
CA PRO A 236 16.66 12.22 -18.10
C PRO A 236 15.61 11.44 -18.89
N ALA A 237 14.58 12.13 -19.38
CA ALA A 237 13.43 11.51 -20.06
C ALA A 237 13.82 10.66 -21.28
N ASP A 238 14.96 10.98 -21.92
CA ASP A 238 15.45 10.32 -23.12
C ASP A 238 16.42 9.16 -22.82
N GLU A 239 16.77 8.92 -21.55
CA GLU A 239 17.70 7.88 -21.15
C GLU A 239 16.98 6.55 -20.99
N PHE A 240 17.39 5.56 -21.79
CA PHE A 240 16.93 4.19 -21.61
C PHE A 240 17.66 3.53 -20.45
N ILE A 241 16.89 3.01 -19.50
CA ILE A 241 17.39 2.09 -18.49
C ILE A 241 16.91 0.69 -18.87
N ILE A 242 17.80 -0.21 -19.16
CA ILE A 242 17.53 -1.61 -19.46
C ILE A 242 18.54 -2.49 -18.74
N GLU A 243 18.10 -3.66 -18.29
CA GLU A 243 19.00 -4.66 -17.72
C GLU A 243 19.78 -5.34 -18.83
N GLU A 244 21.10 -5.20 -18.83
CA GLU A 244 22.00 -5.77 -19.81
C GLU A 244 23.12 -6.56 -19.12
N ASP A 245 23.69 -7.52 -19.85
CA ASP A 245 24.84 -8.33 -19.43
C ASP A 245 24.72 -9.09 -18.11
N THR A 246 23.49 -9.30 -17.64
CA THR A 246 23.21 -10.18 -16.51
C THR A 246 22.98 -11.62 -16.99
N ASP A 247 23.11 -12.58 -16.08
CA ASP A 247 22.76 -13.99 -16.39
C ASP A 247 21.27 -14.07 -16.76
N TYR A 248 20.41 -13.36 -16.02
CA TYR A 248 18.98 -13.32 -16.32
C TYR A 248 18.68 -12.73 -17.70
N SER A 249 19.34 -11.64 -18.09
CA SER A 249 19.14 -11.02 -19.41
C SER A 249 19.56 -11.94 -20.57
N ARG A 250 20.47 -12.88 -20.33
CA ARG A 250 20.83 -13.95 -21.28
C ARG A 250 19.83 -15.09 -21.29
N ASP A 251 19.42 -15.55 -20.10
CA ASP A 251 18.52 -16.70 -19.94
C ASP A 251 17.11 -16.42 -20.44
N ILE A 252 16.59 -15.22 -20.23
CA ILE A 252 15.25 -14.83 -20.68
C ILE A 252 15.08 -14.92 -22.20
N LYS A 253 16.16 -14.81 -22.96
CA LYS A 253 16.14 -14.96 -24.42
C LYS A 253 15.82 -16.39 -24.86
N ASN A 254 16.06 -17.36 -23.99
CA ASN A 254 15.90 -18.79 -24.26
C ASN A 254 14.52 -19.33 -23.86
N VAL A 255 13.69 -18.54 -23.18
CA VAL A 255 12.34 -18.96 -22.79
C VAL A 255 11.28 -18.34 -23.72
N PRO A 256 10.09 -18.97 -23.88
CA PRO A 256 9.00 -18.38 -24.64
C PRO A 256 8.59 -17.00 -24.10
N CYS A 257 8.31 -16.06 -25.02
CA CYS A 257 7.92 -14.72 -24.66
C CYS A 257 6.45 -14.65 -24.21
N ASN A 258 6.20 -15.00 -22.97
CA ASN A 258 4.93 -14.86 -22.28
C ASN A 258 5.17 -14.82 -20.78
N PHE A 259 4.23 -14.21 -20.04
CA PHE A 259 4.32 -14.04 -18.59
C PHE A 259 4.63 -15.35 -17.84
N ARG A 260 3.95 -16.44 -18.21
CA ARG A 260 4.10 -17.73 -17.54
C ARG A 260 5.52 -18.29 -17.64
N SER A 261 6.13 -18.20 -18.82
CA SER A 261 7.48 -18.71 -19.04
C SER A 261 8.54 -17.86 -18.34
N ILE A 262 8.37 -16.53 -18.38
CA ILE A 262 9.23 -15.58 -17.71
C ILE A 262 9.12 -15.76 -16.18
N LYS A 263 7.89 -15.92 -15.67
CA LYS A 263 7.68 -16.20 -14.26
C LYS A 263 8.34 -17.51 -13.81
N ARG A 264 8.22 -18.57 -14.59
CA ARG A 264 8.88 -19.85 -14.25
C ARG A 264 10.39 -19.70 -14.16
N LEU A 265 11.01 -18.98 -15.09
CA LEU A 265 12.45 -18.69 -15.02
C LEU A 265 12.79 -17.94 -13.71
N SER A 266 12.00 -16.92 -13.35
CA SER A 266 12.19 -16.21 -12.08
C SER A 266 11.98 -17.10 -10.85
N ASP A 267 11.00 -18.02 -10.89
CA ASP A 267 10.75 -18.98 -9.81
C ASP A 267 11.95 -19.92 -9.58
N ASP A 268 12.59 -20.35 -10.67
CA ASP A 268 13.75 -21.26 -10.64
C ASP A 268 15.00 -20.54 -10.07
N LEU A 269 15.07 -19.20 -10.21
CA LEU A 269 16.16 -18.36 -9.71
C LEU A 269 15.91 -17.78 -8.32
N ALA A 270 14.68 -17.83 -7.82
CA ALA A 270 14.30 -17.24 -6.54
C ALA A 270 14.98 -17.94 -5.36
N SER A 271 15.54 -17.15 -4.43
CA SER A 271 16.22 -17.64 -3.23
C SER A 271 15.28 -18.33 -2.24
N GLY A 272 14.00 -17.96 -2.27
CA GLY A 272 12.97 -18.46 -1.37
C GLY A 272 12.97 -17.82 0.02
N ASN A 273 13.79 -16.79 0.22
CA ASN A 273 13.89 -16.09 1.50
C ASN A 273 12.70 -15.17 1.82
N GLY A 274 11.72 -15.08 0.91
CA GLY A 274 10.60 -14.18 1.05
C GLY A 274 10.96 -12.71 0.89
N ILE A 275 9.95 -11.89 0.64
CA ILE A 275 10.09 -10.42 0.64
C ILE A 275 9.31 -9.92 1.84
N SER A 276 9.92 -9.13 2.70
CA SER A 276 9.21 -8.44 3.75
C SER A 276 8.42 -7.27 3.17
N GLY A 277 7.21 -7.02 3.72
CA GLY A 277 6.48 -5.78 3.49
C GLY A 277 5.85 -5.65 2.10
N ARG A 278 4.95 -6.53 1.69
CA ARG A 278 4.02 -6.37 0.54
C ARG A 278 4.62 -5.91 -0.80
N GLY A 279 5.96 -5.85 -0.92
CA GLY A 279 6.59 -5.19 -2.07
C GLY A 279 6.35 -3.67 -2.14
N VAL A 280 5.89 -3.05 -1.05
CA VAL A 280 5.72 -1.59 -0.93
C VAL A 280 7.07 -0.88 -0.80
N GLN A 281 8.07 -1.60 -0.30
CA GLN A 281 9.44 -1.10 -0.27
C GLN A 281 10.09 -1.24 -1.64
N GLN A 282 10.92 -0.26 -2.01
CA GLN A 282 11.72 -0.34 -3.23
C GLN A 282 12.58 -1.60 -3.20
N ILE A 283 12.41 -2.47 -4.18
CA ILE A 283 13.26 -3.65 -4.36
C ILE A 283 14.65 -3.17 -4.77
N ARG A 284 15.67 -3.56 -4.03
CA ARG A 284 17.05 -3.09 -4.21
C ARG A 284 18.02 -4.19 -4.68
N THR A 285 17.57 -5.44 -4.78
CA THR A 285 18.40 -6.59 -5.13
C THR A 285 17.75 -7.45 -6.21
N GLU A 286 18.57 -8.14 -6.97
CA GLU A 286 18.09 -9.07 -8.01
C GLU A 286 17.32 -10.25 -7.39
N ASP A 287 17.81 -10.79 -6.28
CA ASP A 287 17.10 -11.84 -5.53
C ASP A 287 15.70 -11.37 -5.10
N GLY A 288 15.58 -10.11 -4.66
CA GLY A 288 14.30 -9.51 -4.33
C GLY A 288 13.34 -9.45 -5.52
N LEU A 289 13.82 -9.20 -6.74
CA LEU A 289 12.98 -9.25 -7.94
C LEU A 289 12.47 -10.67 -8.21
N PHE A 290 13.32 -11.69 -8.06
CA PHE A 290 12.91 -13.08 -8.26
C PHE A 290 11.92 -13.54 -7.18
N ASP A 291 12.19 -13.24 -5.93
CA ASP A 291 11.31 -13.60 -4.81
C ASP A 291 9.95 -12.86 -4.93
N TYR A 292 9.94 -11.60 -5.36
CA TYR A 292 8.70 -10.87 -5.64
C TYR A 292 7.87 -11.55 -6.75
N MET A 293 8.50 -11.87 -7.87
CA MET A 293 7.82 -12.57 -8.97
C MET A 293 7.27 -13.93 -8.52
N ARG A 294 8.05 -14.67 -7.71
CA ARG A 294 7.64 -15.96 -7.16
C ARG A 294 6.42 -15.85 -6.26
N ASN A 295 6.45 -14.91 -5.31
CA ASN A 295 5.42 -14.80 -4.29
C ASN A 295 4.14 -14.15 -4.81
N TYR A 296 4.27 -13.13 -5.65
CA TYR A 296 3.14 -12.28 -6.06
C TYR A 296 2.75 -12.39 -7.52
N GLY A 297 3.62 -12.90 -8.38
CA GLY A 297 3.42 -12.91 -9.83
C GLY A 297 2.11 -13.55 -10.28
N ASN A 298 1.71 -14.68 -9.69
CA ASN A 298 0.44 -15.35 -10.04
C ASN A 298 -0.78 -14.49 -9.65
N MET A 299 -0.73 -13.85 -8.49
CA MET A 299 -1.79 -12.97 -8.01
C MET A 299 -1.91 -11.73 -8.91
N HIS A 300 -0.79 -11.08 -9.23
CA HIS A 300 -0.78 -9.94 -10.14
C HIS A 300 -1.34 -10.31 -11.51
N GLN A 301 -0.84 -11.39 -12.12
CA GLN A 301 -1.34 -11.86 -13.41
C GLN A 301 -2.86 -12.06 -13.37
N ALA A 302 -3.35 -12.74 -12.33
CA ALA A 302 -4.76 -13.04 -12.19
C ALA A 302 -5.59 -11.75 -12.06
N LYS A 303 -5.17 -10.82 -11.21
CA LYS A 303 -5.86 -9.54 -11.00
C LYS A 303 -5.88 -8.69 -12.28
N VAL A 304 -4.73 -8.49 -12.94
CA VAL A 304 -4.64 -7.72 -14.17
C VAL A 304 -5.52 -8.32 -15.26
N LYS A 305 -5.46 -9.64 -15.49
CA LYS A 305 -6.35 -10.30 -16.45
C LYS A 305 -7.82 -10.08 -16.15
N SER A 306 -8.20 -10.08 -14.87
CA SER A 306 -9.59 -9.83 -14.47
C SER A 306 -10.07 -8.41 -14.80
N ALA A 307 -9.17 -7.44 -14.80
CA ALA A 307 -9.47 -6.06 -15.16
C ALA A 307 -9.61 -5.86 -16.68
N LEU A 308 -8.84 -6.61 -17.44
CA LEU A 308 -8.86 -6.55 -18.90
C LEU A 308 -10.00 -7.36 -19.53
N THR A 309 -10.96 -7.86 -18.74
CA THR A 309 -12.16 -8.54 -19.26
C THR A 309 -13.24 -7.52 -19.66
N PHE A 310 -14.20 -7.97 -20.48
CA PHE A 310 -15.36 -7.12 -20.82
C PHE A 310 -16.02 -6.52 -19.54
N PRO A 311 -16.37 -5.23 -19.50
CA PRO A 311 -16.50 -4.31 -20.66
C PRO A 311 -15.23 -3.54 -21.08
N PHE A 312 -14.04 -3.86 -20.54
CA PHE A 312 -12.79 -3.32 -21.08
C PHE A 312 -12.61 -3.77 -22.54
N PRO A 313 -12.08 -2.91 -23.45
CA PRO A 313 -11.91 -3.26 -24.85
C PRO A 313 -11.21 -4.60 -25.04
N GLN A 314 -11.76 -5.44 -25.92
CA GLN A 314 -11.12 -6.72 -26.24
C GLN A 314 -10.12 -6.56 -27.38
N GLU A 315 -10.30 -5.54 -28.20
CA GLU A 315 -9.41 -5.10 -29.29
C GLU A 315 -9.37 -3.57 -29.29
N PHE A 316 -8.34 -2.99 -29.82
CA PHE A 316 -8.21 -1.56 -30.02
C PHE A 316 -8.15 -1.26 -31.52
N ASP A 317 -9.03 -0.38 -31.97
CA ASP A 317 -9.11 0.07 -33.37
C ASP A 317 -7.96 1.00 -33.73
N LYS A 318 -7.34 1.61 -32.73
CA LYS A 318 -6.26 2.58 -32.86
C LYS A 318 -5.02 2.15 -32.12
N PRO A 319 -3.82 2.62 -32.54
CA PRO A 319 -2.59 2.34 -31.84
C PRO A 319 -2.62 2.83 -30.37
N VAL A 320 -2.06 2.01 -29.49
CA VAL A 320 -2.07 2.21 -28.04
C VAL A 320 -0.75 2.74 -27.55
N SER A 321 -0.77 3.84 -26.81
CA SER A 321 0.32 4.24 -25.92
C SER A 321 0.06 3.63 -24.53
N LEU A 322 1.00 2.80 -24.05
CA LEU A 322 0.89 2.11 -22.76
C LEU A 322 1.74 2.82 -21.73
N ILE A 323 1.13 3.22 -20.61
CA ILE A 323 1.86 3.80 -19.46
C ILE A 323 1.64 2.89 -18.26
N ASP A 324 2.71 2.37 -17.68
CA ASP A 324 2.68 1.53 -16.48
C ASP A 324 3.25 2.32 -15.29
N TRP A 325 2.35 2.73 -14.40
CA TRP A 325 2.62 3.60 -13.26
C TRP A 325 3.02 2.77 -12.04
N GLY A 326 4.25 2.96 -11.55
CA GLY A 326 4.81 2.10 -10.53
C GLY A 326 4.96 0.68 -11.04
N CYS A 327 5.57 0.54 -12.21
CA CYS A 327 5.56 -0.70 -12.98
C CYS A 327 6.28 -1.87 -12.28
N GLY A 328 7.04 -1.61 -11.22
CA GLY A 328 7.92 -2.60 -10.63
C GLY A 328 8.82 -3.20 -11.70
N GLN A 329 8.79 -4.52 -11.84
CA GLN A 329 9.49 -5.22 -12.92
C GLN A 329 8.60 -5.49 -14.17
N GLY A 330 7.53 -4.70 -14.38
CA GLY A 330 6.71 -4.72 -15.60
C GLY A 330 5.66 -5.83 -15.66
N LEU A 331 5.16 -6.30 -14.50
CA LEU A 331 4.21 -7.41 -14.47
C LEU A 331 2.89 -7.09 -15.19
N ALA A 332 2.35 -5.89 -14.95
CA ALA A 332 1.10 -5.47 -15.58
C ALA A 332 1.28 -5.29 -17.09
N SER A 333 2.37 -4.67 -17.51
CA SER A 333 2.73 -4.52 -18.93
C SER A 333 2.87 -5.87 -19.63
N MET A 334 3.56 -6.85 -19.04
CA MET A 334 3.67 -8.20 -19.62
C MET A 334 2.30 -8.87 -19.79
N VAL A 335 1.43 -8.77 -18.78
CA VAL A 335 0.07 -9.34 -18.84
C VAL A 335 -0.79 -8.65 -19.88
N PHE A 336 -0.63 -7.33 -20.04
CA PHE A 336 -1.29 -6.59 -21.11
C PHE A 336 -0.82 -7.09 -22.49
N MET A 337 0.49 -7.22 -22.69
CA MET A 337 1.09 -7.68 -23.94
C MET A 337 0.86 -9.17 -24.23
N ASP A 338 0.58 -10.00 -23.21
CA ASP A 338 0.10 -11.38 -23.43
C ASP A 338 -1.31 -11.42 -24.06
N LYS A 339 -2.11 -10.38 -23.82
CA LYS A 339 -3.49 -10.33 -24.31
C LYS A 339 -3.63 -9.60 -25.63
N TYR A 340 -2.91 -8.49 -25.80
CA TYR A 340 -3.04 -7.63 -26.96
C TYR A 340 -1.86 -7.78 -27.92
N VAL A 341 -2.15 -7.71 -29.21
CA VAL A 341 -1.12 -7.80 -30.25
C VAL A 341 -0.16 -6.62 -30.11
N THR A 342 1.12 -6.90 -29.90
CA THR A 342 2.15 -5.87 -29.68
C THR A 342 2.32 -4.93 -30.87
N ALA A 343 1.98 -5.36 -32.09
CA ALA A 343 1.99 -4.51 -33.30
C ALA A 343 1.06 -3.30 -33.20
N ASN A 344 0.05 -3.33 -32.32
CA ASN A 344 -0.83 -2.19 -32.07
C ASN A 344 -0.32 -1.29 -30.96
N ILE A 345 0.80 -1.59 -30.32
CA ILE A 345 1.41 -0.74 -29.30
C ILE A 345 2.36 0.22 -30.00
N LYS A 346 2.05 1.53 -29.88
CA LYS A 346 2.83 2.60 -30.48
C LYS A 346 4.01 3.02 -29.62
N GLN A 347 3.83 3.00 -28.30
CA GLN A 347 4.82 3.44 -27.33
C GLN A 347 4.56 2.76 -25.97
N ILE A 348 5.62 2.54 -25.20
CA ILE A 348 5.57 2.08 -23.81
C ILE A 348 6.32 3.08 -22.94
N ILE A 349 5.68 3.50 -21.84
CA ILE A 349 6.29 4.35 -20.81
C ILE A 349 6.23 3.61 -19.49
N LEU A 350 7.38 3.45 -18.85
CA LEU A 350 7.55 2.75 -17.58
C LEU A 350 7.99 3.75 -16.51
N ILE A 351 7.26 3.83 -15.41
CA ILE A 351 7.53 4.74 -14.30
C ILE A 351 7.73 3.89 -13.04
N GLU A 352 8.89 3.98 -12.40
CA GLU A 352 9.22 3.19 -11.22
C GLU A 352 10.43 3.81 -10.49
N PRO A 353 10.33 4.08 -9.17
CA PRO A 353 11.45 4.67 -8.43
C PRO A 353 12.61 3.70 -8.15
N SER A 354 12.38 2.39 -8.20
CA SER A 354 13.45 1.40 -8.10
C SER A 354 14.16 1.21 -9.43
N GLU A 355 15.40 1.68 -9.54
CA GLU A 355 16.20 1.57 -10.77
C GLU A 355 16.36 0.11 -11.22
N ILE A 356 16.60 -0.83 -10.29
CA ILE A 356 16.77 -2.24 -10.63
C ILE A 356 15.47 -2.87 -11.16
N ALA A 357 14.33 -2.51 -10.56
CA ALA A 357 13.02 -2.97 -11.03
C ALA A 357 12.68 -2.37 -12.39
N LEU A 358 12.94 -1.09 -12.58
CA LEU A 358 12.71 -0.39 -13.84
C LEU A 358 13.56 -0.98 -14.98
N ARG A 359 14.84 -1.28 -14.73
CA ARG A 359 15.72 -1.97 -15.68
C ARG A 359 15.16 -3.33 -16.10
N ARG A 360 14.66 -4.09 -15.13
CA ARG A 360 14.04 -5.40 -15.36
C ARG A 360 12.72 -5.25 -16.13
N ALA A 361 11.89 -4.23 -15.82
CA ALA A 361 10.67 -3.93 -16.57
C ALA A 361 10.98 -3.58 -18.04
N ALA A 362 12.00 -2.77 -18.27
CA ALA A 362 12.44 -2.42 -19.62
C ALA A 362 12.91 -3.64 -20.42
N LEU A 363 13.69 -4.55 -19.80
CA LEU A 363 14.09 -5.82 -20.38
C LEU A 363 12.88 -6.67 -20.78
N HIS A 364 11.90 -6.81 -19.87
CA HIS A 364 10.68 -7.57 -20.14
C HIS A 364 9.89 -6.97 -21.30
N CYS A 365 9.65 -5.66 -21.28
CA CYS A 365 8.90 -4.97 -22.33
C CYS A 365 9.61 -5.06 -23.69
N LYS A 366 10.92 -4.89 -23.75
CA LYS A 366 11.71 -5.06 -24.97
C LYS A 366 11.73 -6.52 -25.48
N ARG A 367 11.58 -7.48 -24.59
CA ARG A 367 11.45 -8.89 -24.99
C ARG A 367 10.12 -9.16 -25.71
N TYR A 368 9.03 -8.49 -25.28
CA TYR A 368 7.71 -8.60 -25.90
C TYR A 368 7.58 -7.77 -27.18
N ALA A 369 8.10 -6.57 -27.16
CA ALA A 369 7.93 -5.56 -28.20
C ALA A 369 9.28 -4.88 -28.53
N PRO A 370 10.19 -5.59 -29.21
CA PRO A 370 11.57 -5.13 -29.43
C PRO A 370 11.64 -3.82 -30.23
N ASP A 371 10.72 -3.62 -31.16
CA ASP A 371 10.72 -2.48 -32.07
C ASP A 371 9.88 -1.29 -31.54
N VAL A 372 9.14 -1.49 -30.45
CA VAL A 372 8.29 -0.43 -29.89
C VAL A 372 9.16 0.59 -29.11
N PRO A 373 9.01 1.89 -29.34
CA PRO A 373 9.65 2.92 -28.53
C PRO A 373 9.31 2.72 -27.04
N LEU A 374 10.35 2.78 -26.20
CA LEU A 374 10.24 2.59 -24.76
C LEU A 374 10.88 3.78 -24.06
N GLN A 375 10.14 4.39 -23.14
CA GLN A 375 10.65 5.41 -22.23
C GLN A 375 10.66 4.84 -20.81
N THR A 376 11.72 5.10 -20.05
CA THR A 376 11.86 4.74 -18.64
C THR A 376 12.02 5.99 -17.80
N ILE A 377 11.28 6.09 -16.68
CA ILE A 377 11.32 7.24 -15.77
C ILE A 377 11.53 6.71 -14.34
N CYS A 378 12.71 7.00 -13.78
CA CYS A 378 13.08 6.54 -12.43
C CYS A 378 12.80 7.65 -11.40
N LYS A 379 11.52 7.82 -11.03
CA LYS A 379 11.04 8.86 -10.12
C LYS A 379 9.88 8.35 -9.27
N GLU A 380 9.74 8.93 -8.08
CA GLU A 380 8.52 8.85 -7.28
C GLU A 380 7.41 9.68 -7.93
N PHE A 381 6.13 9.34 -7.65
CA PHE A 381 4.99 10.06 -8.27
C PHE A 381 4.99 11.56 -7.99
N ASP A 382 5.33 11.97 -6.78
CA ASP A 382 5.34 13.39 -6.39
C ASP A 382 6.51 14.19 -6.99
N GLU A 383 7.49 13.50 -7.58
CA GLU A 383 8.61 14.13 -8.32
C GLU A 383 8.32 14.28 -9.82
N LEU A 384 7.24 13.65 -10.32
CA LEU A 384 6.86 13.70 -11.73
C LEU A 384 6.27 15.05 -12.10
N THR A 385 6.58 15.46 -13.31
CA THR A 385 5.98 16.62 -13.99
C THR A 385 5.45 16.19 -15.36
N PRO A 386 4.53 16.94 -15.97
CA PRO A 386 4.09 16.64 -17.33
C PRO A 386 5.22 16.55 -18.35
N ASP A 387 6.31 17.29 -18.13
CA ASP A 387 7.48 17.33 -19.03
C ASP A 387 8.31 16.04 -18.95
N ASP A 388 8.11 15.19 -17.95
CA ASP A 388 8.79 13.90 -17.85
C ASP A 388 8.17 12.83 -18.75
N ILE A 389 6.91 13.01 -19.20
CA ILE A 389 6.13 12.01 -19.91
C ILE A 389 5.95 12.42 -21.37
N HIS A 390 6.73 11.79 -22.25
CA HIS A 390 6.71 12.11 -23.67
C HIS A 390 5.77 11.19 -24.46
N LEU A 391 4.52 11.63 -24.63
CA LEU A 391 3.56 10.95 -25.50
C LEU A 391 3.64 11.46 -26.93
N VAL A 392 3.89 10.55 -27.86
CA VAL A 392 3.99 10.87 -29.29
C VAL A 392 2.62 10.69 -29.94
N GLU A 393 1.91 11.79 -30.15
CA GLU A 393 0.60 11.84 -30.83
C GLU A 393 -0.33 10.67 -30.40
N PRO A 394 -0.74 10.61 -29.14
CA PRO A 394 -1.52 9.48 -28.65
C PRO A 394 -2.93 9.52 -29.24
N GLU A 395 -3.38 8.37 -29.77
CA GLU A 395 -4.77 8.19 -30.19
C GLU A 395 -5.58 7.44 -29.12
N THR A 396 -4.97 6.43 -28.53
CA THR A 396 -5.49 5.70 -27.36
C THR A 396 -4.38 5.56 -26.34
N THR A 397 -4.65 5.91 -25.09
CA THR A 397 -3.70 5.71 -23.99
C THR A 397 -4.30 4.73 -22.97
N VAL A 398 -3.53 3.74 -22.58
CA VAL A 398 -3.88 2.81 -21.51
C VAL A 398 -2.93 3.04 -20.33
N HIS A 399 -3.51 3.44 -19.20
CA HIS A 399 -2.82 3.63 -17.94
C HIS A 399 -3.00 2.37 -17.08
N LEU A 400 -1.91 1.74 -16.68
CA LEU A 400 -1.90 0.62 -15.75
C LEU A 400 -1.45 1.12 -14.37
N PHE A 401 -2.30 0.95 -13.38
CA PHE A 401 -2.01 1.19 -11.97
C PHE A 401 -2.19 -0.14 -11.23
N SER A 402 -1.10 -0.89 -11.09
CA SER A 402 -1.16 -2.23 -10.52
C SER A 402 -0.45 -2.30 -9.16
N ASN A 403 -1.23 -2.34 -8.07
CA ASN A 403 -0.80 -2.34 -6.68
C ASN A 403 0.03 -1.11 -6.29
N VAL A 404 -0.35 0.05 -6.78
CA VAL A 404 0.32 1.32 -6.49
C VAL A 404 -0.62 2.37 -5.91
N LEU A 405 -1.91 2.36 -6.26
CA LEU A 405 -2.86 3.36 -5.76
C LEU A 405 -3.22 3.18 -4.28
N ASP A 406 -2.96 2.02 -3.70
CA ASP A 406 -3.11 1.75 -2.27
C ASP A 406 -1.86 2.11 -1.44
N MET A 407 -0.79 2.59 -2.08
CA MET A 407 0.41 3.07 -1.38
C MET A 407 0.17 4.42 -0.73
N GLU A 408 0.87 4.66 0.37
CA GLU A 408 0.67 5.86 1.20
C GLU A 408 1.57 7.03 0.82
N SER A 409 2.68 6.77 0.14
CA SER A 409 3.81 7.69 -0.01
C SER A 409 3.68 8.74 -1.11
N TYR A 410 2.48 9.04 -1.63
CA TYR A 410 2.30 10.04 -2.69
C TYR A 410 0.94 10.75 -2.60
N SER A 411 0.82 11.94 -3.23
CA SER A 411 -0.43 12.70 -3.35
C SER A 411 -1.27 12.17 -4.52
N VAL A 412 -2.49 11.75 -4.21
CA VAL A 412 -3.45 11.28 -5.22
C VAL A 412 -3.94 12.42 -6.11
N GLU A 413 -4.02 13.63 -5.57
CA GLU A 413 -4.40 14.84 -6.29
C GLU A 413 -3.33 15.23 -7.32
N HIS A 414 -2.06 15.15 -6.92
CA HIS A 414 -0.94 15.39 -7.83
C HIS A 414 -0.96 14.38 -8.98
N LEU A 415 -1.10 13.09 -8.68
CA LEU A 415 -1.15 12.03 -9.69
C LEU A 415 -2.33 12.21 -10.65
N ALA A 416 -3.54 12.50 -10.14
CA ALA A 416 -4.70 12.74 -10.98
C ALA A 416 -4.52 13.98 -11.87
N SER A 417 -3.97 15.08 -11.33
CA SER A 417 -3.65 16.28 -12.08
C SER A 417 -2.63 16.01 -13.18
N LEU A 418 -1.61 15.21 -12.88
CA LEU A 418 -0.59 14.81 -13.84
C LEU A 418 -1.21 14.01 -14.99
N VAL A 419 -2.03 12.99 -14.71
CA VAL A 419 -2.70 12.19 -15.74
C VAL A 419 -3.61 13.05 -16.61
N LYS A 420 -4.39 13.98 -16.00
CA LYS A 420 -5.25 14.91 -16.74
C LYS A 420 -4.48 15.93 -17.61
N SER A 421 -3.23 16.22 -17.25
CA SER A 421 -2.38 17.15 -18.02
C SER A 421 -1.78 16.54 -19.28
N LEU A 422 -1.82 15.22 -19.43
CA LEU A 422 -1.30 14.53 -20.59
C LEU A 422 -2.09 14.88 -21.86
N PRO A 423 -1.47 14.76 -23.06
CA PRO A 423 -2.14 15.05 -24.31
C PRO A 423 -3.46 14.28 -24.44
N ARG A 424 -4.50 14.98 -24.90
CA ARG A 424 -5.84 14.41 -25.08
C ARG A 424 -5.82 13.24 -26.05
N SER A 425 -6.32 12.10 -25.59
CA SER A 425 -6.54 10.88 -26.35
C SER A 425 -7.73 10.15 -25.72
N GLN A 426 -8.19 9.08 -26.31
CA GLN A 426 -9.08 8.15 -25.62
C GLN A 426 -8.27 7.45 -24.53
N GLN A 427 -8.56 7.73 -23.26
CA GLN A 427 -7.81 7.19 -22.13
C GLN A 427 -8.58 6.06 -21.45
N TYR A 428 -7.88 5.00 -21.11
CA TYR A 428 -8.37 3.91 -20.28
C TYR A 428 -7.48 3.77 -19.05
N CYS A 429 -8.09 3.86 -17.87
CA CYS A 429 -7.38 3.63 -16.61
C CYS A 429 -7.77 2.26 -16.04
N VAL A 430 -6.76 1.45 -15.74
CA VAL A 430 -6.88 0.12 -15.15
C VAL A 430 -6.25 0.14 -13.77
N CYS A 431 -7.08 0.37 -12.76
CA CYS A 431 -6.65 0.50 -11.36
C CYS A 431 -6.94 -0.79 -10.62
N ILE A 432 -5.91 -1.44 -10.11
CA ILE A 432 -5.99 -2.73 -9.44
C ILE A 432 -5.09 -2.74 -8.22
N SER A 433 -5.66 -3.05 -7.06
CA SER A 433 -4.90 -3.18 -5.80
C SER A 433 -5.45 -4.33 -4.95
N PRO A 434 -4.73 -4.82 -3.95
CA PRO A 434 -5.35 -5.61 -2.90
C PRO A 434 -6.34 -4.76 -2.11
N HIS A 435 -7.35 -5.37 -1.52
CA HIS A 435 -8.11 -4.71 -0.45
C HIS A 435 -7.34 -4.94 0.85
N ILE A 436 -6.84 -3.89 1.42
CA ILE A 436 -6.15 -3.89 2.71
C ILE A 436 -7.12 -3.43 3.80
N ASP A 437 -7.65 -2.23 3.63
CA ASP A 437 -8.60 -1.58 4.51
C ASP A 437 -9.46 -0.56 3.73
N ASP A 438 -10.42 0.02 4.41
CA ASP A 438 -11.30 1.03 3.81
C ASP A 438 -10.57 2.35 3.53
N ILE A 439 -9.50 2.65 4.26
CA ILE A 439 -8.68 3.85 4.05
C ILE A 439 -8.05 3.80 2.66
N ARG A 440 -7.33 2.72 2.36
CA ARG A 440 -6.63 2.56 1.08
C ARG A 440 -7.59 2.40 -0.09
N THR A 441 -8.74 1.73 0.13
CA THR A 441 -9.79 1.64 -0.88
C THR A 441 -10.36 3.03 -1.20
N HIS A 442 -10.58 3.85 -0.18
CA HIS A 442 -11.04 5.23 -0.39
C HIS A 442 -10.02 6.08 -1.18
N LYS A 443 -8.72 5.90 -0.98
CA LYS A 443 -7.68 6.58 -1.77
C LYS A 443 -7.81 6.26 -3.26
N ILE A 444 -8.05 4.98 -3.59
CA ILE A 444 -8.30 4.55 -4.97
C ILE A 444 -9.58 5.20 -5.52
N ASP A 445 -10.65 5.22 -4.73
CA ASP A 445 -11.92 5.84 -5.12
C ASP A 445 -11.80 7.36 -5.26
N THR A 446 -10.93 8.01 -4.47
CA THR A 446 -10.59 9.41 -4.62
C THR A 446 -9.91 9.69 -5.96
N PHE A 447 -8.96 8.84 -6.38
CA PHE A 447 -8.37 8.96 -7.70
C PHE A 447 -9.43 8.90 -8.82
N VAL A 448 -10.35 7.93 -8.74
CA VAL A 448 -11.45 7.79 -9.71
C VAL A 448 -12.33 9.04 -9.74
N ARG A 449 -12.74 9.57 -8.58
CA ARG A 449 -13.55 10.81 -8.49
C ARG A 449 -12.83 12.02 -9.07
N LEU A 450 -11.53 12.15 -8.81
CA LEU A 450 -10.73 13.23 -9.37
C LEU A 450 -10.64 13.11 -10.90
N MET A 451 -10.55 11.91 -11.44
CA MET A 451 -10.56 11.68 -12.89
C MET A 451 -11.94 11.96 -13.51
N GLU A 452 -13.03 11.60 -12.83
CA GLU A 452 -14.40 11.88 -13.24
C GLU A 452 -14.74 13.38 -13.24
N GLN A 453 -14.15 14.13 -12.29
CA GLN A 453 -14.45 15.55 -12.12
C GLN A 453 -14.14 16.34 -13.39
N ASP A 454 -15.13 17.09 -13.88
CA ASP A 454 -15.04 17.94 -15.08
C ASP A 454 -14.79 17.17 -16.41
N ASP A 455 -14.98 15.84 -16.42
CA ASP A 455 -14.87 15.03 -17.62
C ASP A 455 -16.25 14.50 -18.07
N PRO A 456 -16.86 15.08 -19.11
CA PRO A 456 -18.18 14.66 -19.60
C PRO A 456 -18.16 13.28 -20.30
N ASP A 457 -16.99 12.81 -20.71
CA ASP A 457 -16.82 11.53 -21.41
C ASP A 457 -16.42 10.39 -20.46
N PHE A 458 -16.31 10.69 -19.15
CA PHE A 458 -15.98 9.68 -18.14
C PHE A 458 -17.01 8.55 -18.12
N ASN A 459 -16.51 7.33 -18.14
CA ASN A 459 -17.33 6.12 -18.11
C ASN A 459 -16.69 5.04 -17.23
N LEU A 460 -17.29 4.75 -16.06
CA LEU A 460 -16.84 3.68 -15.18
C LEU A 460 -17.24 2.32 -15.77
N LEU A 461 -16.28 1.62 -16.34
CA LEU A 461 -16.48 0.34 -17.01
C LEU A 461 -16.65 -0.82 -16.01
N ASN A 462 -15.84 -0.85 -14.95
CA ASN A 462 -15.88 -1.94 -13.97
C ASN A 462 -15.45 -1.45 -12.58
N SER A 463 -16.23 -1.80 -11.56
CA SER A 463 -15.94 -1.49 -10.17
C SER A 463 -16.26 -2.69 -9.29
N LYS A 464 -15.24 -3.23 -8.60
CA LYS A 464 -15.41 -4.37 -7.69
C LYS A 464 -14.47 -4.24 -6.50
N THR A 465 -14.99 -4.60 -5.33
CA THR A 465 -14.20 -4.74 -4.11
C THR A 465 -14.47 -6.11 -3.51
N ASN A 466 -13.44 -6.94 -3.43
CA ASN A 466 -13.48 -8.24 -2.80
C ASN A 466 -12.61 -8.20 -1.55
N THR A 467 -13.23 -8.37 -0.39
CA THR A 467 -12.56 -8.32 0.91
C THR A 467 -12.46 -9.72 1.51
N LYS A 468 -11.67 -9.88 2.56
CA LYS A 468 -11.62 -11.14 3.31
C LYS A 468 -12.92 -11.44 4.08
N TYR A 469 -13.81 -10.46 4.23
CA TYR A 469 -15.05 -10.54 5.00
C TYR A 469 -16.29 -10.76 4.16
N ASN A 470 -16.26 -10.38 2.87
CA ASN A 470 -17.35 -10.66 1.95
C ASN A 470 -16.98 -11.79 0.96
N GLU A 471 -17.02 -11.56 -0.31
CA GLU A 471 -16.63 -12.54 -1.32
C GLU A 471 -15.12 -12.49 -1.59
N PHE A 472 -14.38 -13.49 -1.10
CA PHE A 472 -13.02 -13.67 -1.58
C PHE A 472 -13.00 -13.82 -3.10
N TRP A 473 -12.14 -13.06 -3.73
CA TRP A 473 -11.84 -13.31 -5.11
C TRP A 473 -10.78 -14.41 -5.23
N SER A 474 -11.04 -15.42 -6.05
CA SER A 474 -10.12 -16.52 -6.29
C SER A 474 -9.78 -16.62 -7.77
N CYS A 475 -8.67 -17.30 -8.09
CA CYS A 475 -8.32 -17.56 -9.48
C CYS A 475 -9.41 -18.36 -10.23
N ASN A 476 -10.23 -19.12 -9.53
CA ASN A 476 -11.38 -19.82 -10.10
C ASN A 476 -12.43 -18.84 -10.65
N ASN A 477 -12.54 -17.64 -10.08
CA ASN A 477 -13.47 -16.61 -10.54
C ASN A 477 -13.05 -16.01 -11.89
N MET A 478 -11.82 -16.28 -12.33
CA MET A 478 -11.35 -15.85 -13.65
C MET A 478 -11.62 -16.82 -14.77
N ALA A 479 -11.79 -18.08 -14.45
CA ALA A 479 -12.08 -19.12 -15.42
C ALA A 479 -13.56 -19.04 -15.78
N THR A 480 -13.92 -18.11 -16.66
CA THR A 480 -15.25 -18.04 -17.23
C THR A 480 -15.67 -19.43 -17.74
N GLY A 481 -16.54 -20.11 -17.00
CA GLY A 481 -17.15 -21.37 -17.38
C GLY A 481 -16.28 -22.62 -17.19
N ARG A 482 -15.10 -22.52 -16.58
CA ARG A 482 -14.36 -23.71 -16.15
C ARG A 482 -14.59 -23.92 -14.67
N THR A 483 -15.18 -25.05 -14.38
CA THR A 483 -15.26 -25.58 -13.03
C THR A 483 -13.89 -25.69 -12.41
N SER A 484 -13.86 -25.76 -11.09
CA SER A 484 -12.71 -25.88 -10.21
C SER A 484 -11.71 -27.01 -10.53
N GLU A 485 -11.75 -27.54 -11.71
CA GLU A 485 -10.75 -28.47 -12.17
C GLU A 485 -9.44 -27.74 -12.42
N HIS A 486 -8.56 -27.91 -11.48
CA HIS A 486 -7.27 -27.29 -11.37
C HIS A 486 -6.42 -27.42 -12.55
N GLY A 487 -6.39 -28.58 -13.18
CA GLY A 487 -5.64 -28.89 -14.38
C GLY A 487 -5.97 -27.97 -15.57
N GLY A 488 -6.98 -27.12 -15.41
CA GLY A 488 -7.43 -26.20 -16.43
C GLY A 488 -7.15 -24.73 -16.16
N ASN A 489 -6.66 -24.34 -14.97
CA ASN A 489 -6.36 -22.95 -14.72
C ASN A 489 -4.91 -22.61 -15.10
N PRO A 490 -4.68 -21.92 -16.23
CA PRO A 490 -3.33 -21.64 -16.72
C PRO A 490 -2.56 -20.65 -15.81
N TYR A 491 -3.21 -20.13 -14.77
CA TYR A 491 -2.65 -19.13 -13.85
C TYR A 491 -2.29 -19.72 -12.49
N CYS A 492 -2.68 -20.98 -12.26
CA CYS A 492 -2.33 -21.66 -11.02
C CYS A 492 -0.90 -22.18 -11.07
N ARG A 493 -0.16 -22.00 -9.97
CA ARG A 493 1.19 -22.55 -9.81
C ARG A 493 1.16 -24.07 -9.71
N ASP A 494 0.13 -24.57 -9.04
CA ASP A 494 -0.03 -25.99 -8.78
C ASP A 494 -0.92 -26.63 -9.83
N PHE A 495 -0.30 -27.46 -10.67
CA PHE A 495 -0.99 -28.29 -11.66
C PHE A 495 -1.30 -29.69 -11.14
N SER A 496 -1.26 -29.88 -9.81
CA SER A 496 -1.49 -31.18 -9.18
C SER A 496 -2.91 -31.75 -9.38
N GLY A 497 -3.82 -30.93 -9.89
CA GLY A 497 -5.21 -31.33 -10.08
C GLY A 497 -6.10 -31.02 -8.87
N GLU A 498 -5.51 -30.54 -7.76
CA GLU A 498 -6.27 -30.16 -6.58
C GLU A 498 -6.87 -28.73 -6.74
N PRO A 499 -8.04 -28.44 -6.15
CA PRO A 499 -8.63 -27.12 -6.20
C PRO A 499 -7.73 -26.05 -5.59
N CYS A 500 -7.41 -24.99 -6.35
CA CYS A 500 -6.59 -23.88 -5.85
C CYS A 500 -7.27 -23.20 -4.65
N GLY A 501 -6.72 -23.37 -3.47
CA GLY A 501 -7.17 -22.73 -2.25
C GLY A 501 -6.81 -21.25 -2.15
N SER A 502 -6.06 -20.72 -3.12
CA SER A 502 -5.63 -19.33 -3.11
C SER A 502 -6.81 -18.38 -3.16
N ARG A 503 -6.93 -17.58 -2.14
CA ARG A 503 -7.96 -16.55 -1.99
C ARG A 503 -7.27 -15.21 -1.85
N TRP A 504 -7.68 -14.25 -2.66
CA TRP A 504 -7.09 -12.93 -2.65
C TRP A 504 -8.16 -11.85 -2.47
N THR A 505 -7.78 -10.77 -1.85
CA THR A 505 -8.57 -9.56 -1.84
C THR A 505 -8.29 -8.75 -3.11
N ARG A 506 -9.24 -7.92 -3.53
CA ARG A 506 -9.10 -7.12 -4.74
C ARG A 506 -9.95 -5.86 -4.69
N VAL A 507 -9.35 -4.73 -5.01
CA VAL A 507 -10.04 -3.50 -5.40
C VAL A 507 -9.76 -3.30 -6.90
N LEU A 508 -10.82 -3.19 -7.67
CA LEU A 508 -10.78 -3.01 -9.12
C LEU A 508 -11.61 -1.80 -9.49
N ARG A 509 -10.98 -0.84 -10.19
CA ARG A 509 -11.65 0.30 -10.82
C ARG A 509 -11.10 0.44 -12.23
N VAL A 510 -11.95 0.26 -13.22
CA VAL A 510 -11.60 0.39 -14.63
C VAL A 510 -12.53 1.39 -15.25
N PHE A 511 -11.99 2.41 -15.88
CA PHE A 511 -12.78 3.48 -16.47
C PHE A 511 -12.12 4.02 -17.73
N GLN A 512 -12.94 4.71 -18.53
CA GLN A 512 -12.54 5.53 -19.65
C GLN A 512 -12.69 7.01 -19.25
N ALA A 513 -11.71 7.84 -19.61
CA ALA A 513 -11.68 9.27 -19.38
C ALA A 513 -11.22 10.01 -20.65
#